data_813e2c81508a34c138b0a3b92158eeeb
#
_entry.id   813e2c81508a34c138b0a3b92158eeeb
#
_cell.length_a   1.000
_cell.length_b   1.000
_cell.length_c   1.000
_cell.angle_alpha   90.00
_cell.angle_beta   90.00
_cell.angle_gamma   90.00
#
_symmetry.space_group_name_H-M   'P 1'
#
loop_
_entity.id
_entity.type
_entity.pdbx_description
1 polymer ?
#
loop_
_entity_poly.entity_id
_entity_poly.type
_entity_poly.pdbx_seq_one_letter_code
_entity_poly.pdbx_strand_id
1 'polypeptide(L)'
;LVQFQLSALTKQIKIKMVNKIFKFRYLLKLFVFIPLIFSFGKRSYIAFDEGFYALQARWILEKGNWTIPLWWDEYVLDRTIGLQFLIAKSQDLFGRNIFSAYLPTTVASMLMLFTTYKLHEELFNKKYAIISPLILATTYLWFDYSHLATQDIIYSCLVTIGVLALVKIKSKNNKFYIMLFGIWIGLAFMMKTFLVFLPLFSLIPYIFLKKNFLFIKSFWLGLLIGFIPFLFWTFSINPYLDKNIIFYLVEKFKFLSSKNT
;
A
#
# COMPACT_ATOMS: atom_id res chain seq x y z
N LEU A 1 28.42 48.43 -24.28
CA LEU A 1 28.60 47.12 -24.93
C LEU A 1 29.06 46.05 -23.93
N VAL A 2 30.14 46.28 -23.16
CA VAL A 2 30.71 45.31 -22.18
C VAL A 2 29.72 44.93 -21.08
N GLN A 3 28.95 45.87 -20.50
CA GLN A 3 27.92 45.57 -19.49
C GLN A 3 26.76 44.70 -20.01
N PHE A 4 26.38 44.88 -21.27
CA PHE A 4 25.34 44.10 -21.91
C PHE A 4 25.79 42.65 -22.18
N GLN A 5 27.05 42.47 -22.59
CA GLN A 5 27.63 41.13 -22.77
C GLN A 5 27.81 40.37 -21.45
N LEU A 6 28.19 41.05 -20.35
CA LEU A 6 28.27 40.43 -19.01
C LEU A 6 26.91 40.01 -18.49
N SER A 7 25.86 40.83 -18.73
CA SER A 7 24.47 40.43 -18.29
C SER A 7 23.92 39.24 -19.08
N ALA A 8 24.23 39.15 -20.38
CA ALA A 8 23.85 38.02 -21.22
C ALA A 8 24.57 36.72 -20.81
N LEU A 9 25.86 36.81 -20.45
CA LEU A 9 26.69 35.69 -20.02
C LEU A 9 26.20 35.14 -18.65
N THR A 10 25.92 36.03 -17.71
CA THR A 10 25.37 35.66 -16.40
C THR A 10 23.98 35.00 -16.51
N LYS A 11 23.14 35.48 -17.44
CA LYS A 11 21.83 34.87 -17.71
C LYS A 11 21.96 33.47 -18.33
N GLN A 12 22.92 33.27 -19.26
CA GLN A 12 23.20 31.95 -19.85
C GLN A 12 23.75 30.95 -18.82
N ILE A 13 24.65 31.37 -17.93
CA ILE A 13 25.20 30.52 -16.84
C ILE A 13 24.09 30.12 -15.89
N LYS A 14 23.22 31.05 -15.50
CA LYS A 14 22.07 30.79 -14.62
C LYS A 14 21.10 29.80 -15.24
N ILE A 15 20.82 29.91 -16.54
CA ILE A 15 19.95 28.95 -17.26
C ILE A 15 20.60 27.55 -17.35
N LYS A 16 21.91 27.47 -17.67
CA LYS A 16 22.63 26.18 -17.68
C LYS A 16 22.68 25.51 -16.32
N MET A 17 22.91 26.28 -15.25
CA MET A 17 22.85 25.73 -13.86
C MET A 17 21.45 25.25 -13.49
N VAL A 18 20.40 26.00 -13.79
CA VAL A 18 19.03 25.61 -13.54
C VAL A 18 18.68 24.32 -14.30
N ASN A 19 19.05 24.20 -15.57
CA ASN A 19 18.83 23.00 -16.38
C ASN A 19 19.61 21.79 -15.86
N LYS A 20 20.84 21.98 -15.35
CA LYS A 20 21.65 20.91 -14.75
C LYS A 20 21.05 20.42 -13.45
N ILE A 21 20.57 21.34 -12.59
CA ILE A 21 19.85 21.01 -11.34
C ILE A 21 18.54 20.29 -11.65
N PHE A 22 17.82 20.71 -12.69
CA PHE A 22 16.58 20.10 -13.11
C PHE A 22 16.80 18.64 -13.59
N LYS A 23 17.79 18.40 -14.46
CA LYS A 23 18.19 17.04 -14.90
C LYS A 23 18.61 16.16 -13.72
N PHE A 24 19.39 16.69 -12.79
CA PHE A 24 19.82 15.95 -11.59
C PHE A 24 18.64 15.55 -10.69
N ARG A 25 17.64 16.42 -10.55
CA ARG A 25 16.41 16.09 -9.79
C ARG A 25 15.58 14.98 -10.46
N TYR A 26 15.55 14.92 -11.79
CA TYR A 26 14.89 13.80 -12.50
C TYR A 26 15.65 12.49 -12.34
N LEU A 27 16.97 12.51 -12.44
CA LEU A 27 17.83 11.35 -12.18
C LEU A 27 17.62 10.83 -10.75
N LEU A 28 17.63 11.70 -9.74
CA LEU A 28 17.34 11.32 -8.36
C LEU A 28 15.97 10.63 -8.18
N LYS A 29 14.95 11.09 -8.91
CA LYS A 29 13.63 10.43 -8.88
C LYS A 29 13.67 9.00 -9.44
N LEU A 30 14.47 8.77 -10.48
CA LEU A 30 14.66 7.42 -11.03
C LEU A 30 15.47 6.53 -10.09
N PHE A 31 16.49 7.07 -9.44
CA PHE A 31 17.32 6.35 -8.47
C PHE A 31 16.51 5.77 -7.30
N VAL A 32 15.42 6.43 -6.90
CA VAL A 32 14.52 5.94 -5.84
C VAL A 32 13.92 4.56 -6.16
N PHE A 33 13.75 4.23 -7.45
CA PHE A 33 13.17 2.96 -7.90
C PHE A 33 14.20 1.85 -8.13
N ILE A 34 15.52 2.17 -8.14
CA ILE A 34 16.57 1.17 -8.37
C ILE A 34 16.50 -0.01 -7.37
N PRO A 35 16.30 0.22 -6.05
CA PRO A 35 16.23 -0.88 -5.10
C PRO A 35 15.15 -1.91 -5.44
N LEU A 36 14.04 -1.49 -6.06
CA LEU A 36 12.93 -2.36 -6.43
C LEU A 36 13.25 -3.29 -7.60
N ILE A 37 14.18 -2.88 -8.47
CA ILE A 37 14.57 -3.67 -9.66
C ILE A 37 15.62 -4.70 -9.28
N PHE A 38 16.34 -4.46 -8.19
CA PHE A 38 17.43 -5.32 -7.75
C PHE A 38 16.90 -6.67 -7.25
N SER A 39 17.39 -7.78 -7.81
CA SER A 39 16.98 -9.15 -7.45
C SER A 39 15.50 -9.51 -7.63
N PHE A 40 14.73 -8.68 -8.36
CA PHE A 40 13.31 -8.89 -8.55
C PHE A 40 13.02 -10.22 -9.26
N GLY A 41 12.24 -11.09 -8.60
CA GLY A 41 11.82 -12.38 -9.15
C GLY A 41 12.94 -13.43 -9.29
N LYS A 42 14.13 -13.21 -8.73
CA LYS A 42 15.26 -14.15 -8.79
C LYS A 42 15.39 -15.05 -7.56
N ARG A 43 14.73 -14.71 -6.47
CA ARG A 43 14.80 -15.42 -5.20
C ARG A 43 13.62 -16.39 -5.06
N SER A 44 13.86 -17.57 -4.49
CA SER A 44 12.79 -18.48 -4.07
C SER A 44 12.02 -17.91 -2.87
N TYR A 45 10.79 -18.40 -2.67
CA TYR A 45 9.96 -17.99 -1.54
C TYR A 45 10.60 -18.37 -0.20
N ILE A 46 10.43 -17.51 0.80
CA ILE A 46 10.75 -17.84 2.19
C ILE A 46 9.65 -18.77 2.71
N ALA A 47 10.07 -19.86 3.36
CA ALA A 47 9.16 -20.82 3.98
C ALA A 47 8.30 -20.14 5.07
N PHE A 48 7.08 -20.62 5.26
CA PHE A 48 6.07 -20.17 6.21
C PHE A 48 5.41 -18.82 5.93
N ASP A 49 6.12 -17.85 5.37
CA ASP A 49 5.54 -16.52 5.10
C ASP A 49 5.09 -16.41 3.63
N GLU A 50 6.03 -16.21 2.72
CA GLU A 50 5.72 -16.10 1.29
C GLU A 50 5.19 -17.40 0.69
N GLY A 51 5.79 -18.54 1.07
CA GLY A 51 5.39 -19.87 0.61
C GLY A 51 3.94 -20.19 0.95
N PHE A 52 3.48 -19.74 2.12
CA PHE A 52 2.09 -19.87 2.55
C PHE A 52 1.12 -19.12 1.64
N TYR A 53 1.40 -17.84 1.34
CA TYR A 53 0.57 -17.05 0.42
C TYR A 53 0.63 -17.54 -1.02
N ALA A 54 1.83 -17.94 -1.47
CA ALA A 54 2.02 -18.46 -2.82
C ALA A 54 1.28 -19.79 -3.03
N LEU A 55 1.28 -20.69 -2.04
CA LEU A 55 0.56 -21.95 -2.11
C LEU A 55 -0.96 -21.73 -2.13
N GLN A 56 -1.49 -20.84 -1.29
CA GLN A 56 -2.92 -20.49 -1.33
C GLN A 56 -3.34 -19.86 -2.66
N ALA A 57 -2.50 -18.98 -3.23
CA ALA A 57 -2.74 -18.41 -4.56
C ALA A 57 -2.73 -19.50 -5.64
N ARG A 58 -1.83 -20.49 -5.54
CA ARG A 58 -1.81 -21.66 -6.41
C ARG A 58 -3.12 -22.46 -6.31
N TRP A 59 -3.62 -22.75 -5.12
CA TRP A 59 -4.88 -23.46 -4.91
C TRP A 59 -6.07 -22.71 -5.51
N ILE A 60 -6.12 -21.37 -5.40
CA ILE A 60 -7.13 -20.54 -6.06
C ILE A 60 -7.15 -20.82 -7.57
N LEU A 61 -5.99 -20.86 -8.21
CA LEU A 61 -5.88 -21.07 -9.66
C LEU A 61 -6.18 -22.52 -10.08
N GLU A 62 -5.78 -23.50 -9.26
CA GLU A 62 -5.96 -24.93 -9.59
C GLU A 62 -7.39 -25.42 -9.35
N LYS A 63 -8.01 -24.98 -8.26
CA LYS A 63 -9.40 -25.37 -7.93
C LYS A 63 -10.46 -24.43 -8.53
N GLY A 64 -10.04 -23.27 -9.07
CA GLY A 64 -10.96 -22.26 -9.61
C GLY A 64 -11.81 -21.55 -8.57
N ASN A 65 -11.51 -21.72 -7.28
CA ASN A 65 -12.24 -21.09 -6.19
C ASN A 65 -11.52 -19.86 -5.67
N TRP A 66 -12.04 -18.68 -6.02
CA TRP A 66 -11.43 -17.37 -5.75
C TRP A 66 -11.78 -16.79 -4.38
N THR A 67 -12.59 -17.49 -3.60
CA THR A 67 -13.08 -16.98 -2.32
C THR A 67 -12.63 -17.79 -1.11
N ILE A 68 -12.21 -19.05 -1.32
CA ILE A 68 -11.84 -19.96 -0.24
C ILE A 68 -10.31 -20.16 -0.23
N PRO A 69 -9.60 -19.63 0.79
CA PRO A 69 -8.18 -19.91 0.95
C PRO A 69 -8.00 -21.36 1.47
N LEU A 70 -7.26 -22.15 0.71
CA LEU A 70 -6.95 -23.55 1.03
C LEU A 70 -5.48 -23.73 1.36
N TRP A 71 -5.21 -24.64 2.30
CA TRP A 71 -3.89 -25.18 2.60
C TRP A 71 -4.00 -26.69 2.74
N TRP A 72 -3.43 -27.43 1.79
CA TRP A 72 -3.54 -28.90 1.74
C TRP A 72 -5.00 -29.40 1.85
N ASP A 73 -5.89 -28.83 1.04
CA ASP A 73 -7.33 -29.07 1.00
C ASP A 73 -8.11 -28.69 2.29
N GLU A 74 -7.45 -28.11 3.31
CA GLU A 74 -8.10 -27.57 4.48
C GLU A 74 -8.35 -26.06 4.36
N TYR A 75 -9.43 -25.57 4.98
CA TYR A 75 -9.77 -24.15 4.99
C TYR A 75 -8.83 -23.36 5.89
N VAL A 76 -8.24 -22.29 5.36
CA VAL A 76 -7.43 -21.36 6.14
C VAL A 76 -8.27 -20.16 6.56
N LEU A 77 -8.62 -20.11 7.85
CA LEU A 77 -9.57 -19.15 8.40
C LEU A 77 -8.92 -18.11 9.31
N ASP A 78 -7.60 -18.11 9.40
CA ASP A 78 -6.84 -17.27 10.32
C ASP A 78 -6.55 -15.85 9.77
N ARG A 79 -6.87 -15.62 8.49
CA ARG A 79 -6.61 -14.35 7.80
C ARG A 79 -7.54 -14.14 6.60
N THR A 80 -7.61 -12.90 6.13
CA THR A 80 -8.37 -12.54 4.93
C THR A 80 -7.63 -12.95 3.65
N ILE A 81 -8.37 -13.12 2.56
CA ILE A 81 -7.84 -13.58 1.27
C ILE A 81 -7.15 -12.49 0.44
N GLY A 82 -7.04 -11.26 0.93
CA GLY A 82 -6.63 -10.10 0.14
C GLY A 82 -5.35 -10.28 -0.67
N LEU A 83 -4.25 -10.72 -0.03
CA LEU A 83 -2.97 -10.90 -0.72
C LEU A 83 -3.01 -12.12 -1.66
N GLN A 84 -3.55 -13.25 -1.23
CA GLN A 84 -3.64 -14.48 -2.01
C GLN A 84 -4.40 -14.25 -3.31
N PHE A 85 -5.51 -13.49 -3.22
CA PHE A 85 -6.28 -13.07 -4.38
C PHE A 85 -5.44 -12.22 -5.35
N LEU A 86 -4.68 -11.24 -4.84
CA LEU A 86 -3.82 -10.40 -5.68
C LEU A 86 -2.70 -11.18 -6.35
N ILE A 87 -2.06 -12.12 -5.64
CA ILE A 87 -1.04 -13.00 -6.21
C ILE A 87 -1.65 -13.90 -7.27
N ALA A 88 -2.78 -14.57 -6.96
CA ALA A 88 -3.47 -15.43 -7.92
C ALA A 88 -3.88 -14.66 -9.18
N LYS A 89 -4.43 -13.45 -9.03
CA LYS A 89 -4.80 -12.61 -10.17
C LYS A 89 -3.60 -12.17 -11.00
N SER A 90 -2.50 -11.84 -10.39
CA SER A 90 -1.25 -11.52 -11.07
C SER A 90 -0.72 -12.73 -11.85
N GLN A 91 -0.75 -13.92 -11.25
CA GLN A 91 -0.31 -15.16 -11.89
C GLN A 91 -1.26 -15.63 -13.00
N ASP A 92 -2.54 -15.37 -12.89
CA ASP A 92 -3.53 -15.60 -13.93
C ASP A 92 -3.25 -14.76 -15.19
N LEU A 93 -2.85 -13.49 -14.99
CA LEU A 93 -2.59 -12.54 -16.07
C LEU A 93 -1.20 -12.68 -16.73
N PHE A 94 -0.16 -12.95 -15.91
CA PHE A 94 1.26 -12.92 -16.35
C PHE A 94 1.95 -14.29 -16.32
N GLY A 95 1.19 -15.35 -16.07
CA GLY A 95 1.71 -16.70 -15.93
C GLY A 95 2.17 -17.04 -14.51
N ARG A 96 2.20 -18.34 -14.20
CA ARG A 96 2.57 -18.90 -12.90
C ARG A 96 4.07 -18.92 -12.72
N ASN A 97 4.64 -17.83 -12.26
CA ASN A 97 6.06 -17.68 -11.97
C ASN A 97 6.31 -16.81 -10.75
N ILE A 98 7.54 -16.80 -10.27
CA ILE A 98 7.96 -16.04 -9.08
C ILE A 98 7.79 -14.53 -9.32
N PHE A 99 8.12 -14.04 -10.52
CA PHE A 99 7.97 -12.63 -10.88
C PHE A 99 6.53 -12.14 -10.68
N SER A 100 5.55 -12.87 -11.23
CA SER A 100 4.13 -12.50 -11.12
C SER A 100 3.60 -12.57 -9.68
N ALA A 101 4.17 -13.45 -8.84
CA ALA A 101 3.81 -13.51 -7.43
C ALA A 101 4.27 -12.27 -6.63
N TYR A 102 5.45 -11.71 -6.95
CA TYR A 102 5.96 -10.50 -6.31
C TYR A 102 5.36 -9.21 -6.87
N LEU A 103 4.75 -9.24 -8.05
CA LEU A 103 4.28 -8.05 -8.76
C LEU A 103 3.32 -7.19 -7.93
N PRO A 104 2.31 -7.71 -7.20
CA PRO A 104 1.44 -6.90 -6.35
C PRO A 104 2.19 -6.11 -5.29
N THR A 105 3.14 -6.73 -4.62
CA THR A 105 3.97 -6.09 -3.58
C THR A 105 4.90 -5.03 -4.17
N THR A 106 5.51 -5.31 -5.33
CA THR A 106 6.37 -4.35 -6.02
C THR A 106 5.58 -3.12 -6.47
N VAL A 107 4.38 -3.30 -7.02
CA VAL A 107 3.50 -2.18 -7.40
C VAL A 107 3.12 -1.36 -6.16
N ALA A 108 2.77 -2.00 -5.05
CA ALA A 108 2.48 -1.31 -3.80
C ALA A 108 3.69 -0.53 -3.26
N SER A 109 4.90 -1.10 -3.38
CA SER A 109 6.15 -0.44 -2.99
C SER A 109 6.41 0.82 -3.81
N MET A 110 6.21 0.77 -5.13
CA MET A 110 6.32 1.95 -6.00
C MET A 110 5.29 3.03 -5.63
N LEU A 111 4.05 2.62 -5.41
CA LEU A 111 2.98 3.54 -4.98
C LEU A 111 3.28 4.16 -3.61
N MET A 112 3.86 3.41 -2.69
CA MET A 112 4.25 3.90 -1.37
C MET A 112 5.35 4.98 -1.48
N LEU A 113 6.37 4.79 -2.32
CA LEU A 113 7.39 5.82 -2.58
C LEU A 113 6.77 7.09 -3.17
N PHE A 114 5.90 6.93 -4.16
CA PHE A 114 5.19 8.06 -4.77
C PHE A 114 4.30 8.78 -3.76
N THR A 115 3.56 8.03 -2.95
CA THR A 115 2.66 8.60 -1.93
C THR A 115 3.45 9.32 -0.84
N THR A 116 4.59 8.77 -0.42
CA THR A 116 5.51 9.41 0.53
C THR A 116 6.08 10.72 -0.02
N TYR A 117 6.44 10.75 -1.31
CA TYR A 117 6.82 11.99 -1.99
C TYR A 117 5.70 13.05 -1.92
N LYS A 118 4.46 12.64 -2.23
CA LYS A 118 3.29 13.53 -2.20
C LYS A 118 2.96 13.99 -0.79
N LEU A 119 3.12 13.12 0.21
CA LEU A 119 2.91 13.46 1.61
C LEU A 119 3.91 14.52 2.08
N HIS A 120 5.17 14.40 1.69
CA HIS A 120 6.18 15.43 1.98
C HIS A 120 5.82 16.77 1.31
N GLU A 121 5.37 16.77 0.05
CA GLU A 121 4.93 18.00 -0.63
C GLU A 121 3.81 18.74 0.12
N GLU A 122 2.90 18.00 0.76
CA GLU A 122 1.76 18.58 1.49
C GLU A 122 2.11 19.04 2.93
N LEU A 123 3.03 18.33 3.59
CA LEU A 123 3.36 18.61 5.01
C LEU A 123 4.52 19.60 5.16
N PHE A 124 5.46 19.61 4.21
CA PHE A 124 6.70 20.38 4.32
C PHE A 124 6.92 21.24 3.08
N ASN A 125 8.09 21.16 2.48
CA ASN A 125 8.48 21.98 1.34
C ASN A 125 8.65 21.14 0.07
N LYS A 126 7.94 21.52 -0.99
CA LYS A 126 8.02 20.86 -2.30
C LYS A 126 9.46 20.77 -2.85
N LYS A 127 10.33 21.71 -2.50
CA LYS A 127 11.72 21.72 -2.96
C LYS A 127 12.50 20.47 -2.51
N TYR A 128 12.20 19.96 -1.34
CA TYR A 128 12.91 18.84 -0.71
C TYR A 128 12.10 17.52 -0.70
N ALA A 129 10.98 17.47 -1.38
CA ALA A 129 10.04 16.35 -1.33
C ALA A 129 10.65 14.99 -1.73
N ILE A 130 11.73 14.98 -2.52
CA ILE A 130 12.45 13.77 -2.92
C ILE A 130 13.21 13.09 -1.76
N ILE A 131 13.51 13.83 -0.69
CA ILE A 131 14.32 13.31 0.42
C ILE A 131 13.57 12.19 1.15
N SER A 132 12.27 12.34 1.40
CA SER A 132 11.50 11.33 2.13
C SER A 132 11.43 9.96 1.43
N PRO A 133 11.10 9.86 0.13
CA PRO A 133 11.14 8.57 -0.55
C PRO A 133 12.58 8.04 -0.72
N LEU A 134 13.62 8.88 -0.80
CA LEU A 134 15.01 8.42 -0.78
C LEU A 134 15.37 7.76 0.55
N ILE A 135 15.04 8.39 1.68
CA ILE A 135 15.27 7.81 3.00
C ILE A 135 14.50 6.48 3.12
N LEU A 136 13.23 6.46 2.72
CA LEU A 136 12.42 5.24 2.76
C LEU A 136 13.05 4.13 1.90
N ALA A 137 13.43 4.42 0.66
CA ALA A 137 14.02 3.45 -0.27
C ALA A 137 15.38 2.88 0.20
N THR A 138 16.11 3.62 1.04
CA THR A 138 17.38 3.17 1.63
C THR A 138 17.21 2.54 3.01
N THR A 139 16.00 2.54 3.58
CA THR A 139 15.71 1.87 4.85
C THR A 139 15.71 0.35 4.64
N TYR A 140 16.54 -0.38 5.41
CA TYR A 140 16.66 -1.84 5.30
C TYR A 140 15.31 -2.55 5.40
N LEU A 141 14.49 -2.20 6.36
CA LEU A 141 13.17 -2.81 6.57
C LEU A 141 12.27 -2.67 5.34
N TRP A 142 12.21 -1.46 4.75
CA TRP A 142 11.41 -1.24 3.54
C TRP A 142 11.98 -2.00 2.34
N PHE A 143 13.31 -1.99 2.18
CA PHE A 143 14.00 -2.70 1.11
C PHE A 143 13.69 -4.20 1.17
N ASP A 144 13.82 -4.82 2.33
CA ASP A 144 13.58 -6.24 2.54
C ASP A 144 12.12 -6.59 2.24
N TYR A 145 11.17 -5.93 2.89
CA TYR A 145 9.74 -6.20 2.69
C TYR A 145 9.21 -5.84 1.30
N SER A 146 9.86 -4.92 0.57
CA SER A 146 9.49 -4.61 -0.82
C SER A 146 9.76 -5.75 -1.80
N HIS A 147 10.60 -6.71 -1.42
CA HIS A 147 10.96 -7.90 -2.19
C HIS A 147 10.29 -9.18 -1.65
N LEU A 148 9.37 -9.06 -0.71
CA LEU A 148 8.61 -10.17 -0.15
C LEU A 148 7.18 -10.18 -0.70
N ALA A 149 6.66 -11.38 -1.05
CA ALA A 149 5.24 -11.55 -1.38
C ALA A 149 4.41 -11.65 -0.09
N THR A 150 4.42 -10.56 0.72
CA THR A 150 3.72 -10.48 2.02
C THR A 150 2.72 -9.32 2.06
N GLN A 151 1.83 -9.34 3.06
CA GLN A 151 0.80 -8.30 3.22
C GLN A 151 1.36 -6.95 3.69
N ASP A 152 2.58 -6.92 4.25
CA ASP A 152 3.11 -5.80 5.02
C ASP A 152 3.24 -4.52 4.19
N ILE A 153 3.89 -4.61 3.03
CA ILE A 153 4.07 -3.44 2.14
C ILE A 153 2.75 -2.97 1.55
N ILE A 154 1.87 -3.88 1.14
CA ILE A 154 0.56 -3.51 0.58
C ILE A 154 -0.27 -2.79 1.65
N TYR A 155 -0.29 -3.33 2.87
CA TYR A 155 -0.96 -2.69 4.00
C TYR A 155 -0.35 -1.32 4.32
N SER A 156 0.99 -1.20 4.41
CA SER A 156 1.69 0.07 4.68
C SER A 156 1.46 1.10 3.58
N CYS A 157 1.40 0.66 2.32
CA CYS A 157 1.05 1.52 1.18
C CYS A 157 -0.38 2.08 1.34
N LEU A 158 -1.35 1.22 1.67
CA LEU A 158 -2.74 1.65 1.91
C LEU A 158 -2.81 2.66 3.06
N VAL A 159 -2.11 2.40 4.18
CA VAL A 159 -2.02 3.35 5.31
C VAL A 159 -1.44 4.69 4.85
N THR A 160 -0.35 4.68 4.09
CA THR A 160 0.27 5.92 3.60
C THR A 160 -0.65 6.70 2.66
N ILE A 161 -1.42 6.02 1.82
CA ILE A 161 -2.47 6.62 0.97
C ILE A 161 -3.57 7.24 1.84
N GLY A 162 -4.02 6.53 2.87
CA GLY A 162 -5.02 7.04 3.82
C GLY A 162 -4.56 8.31 4.54
N VAL A 163 -3.31 8.33 5.02
CA VAL A 163 -2.70 9.52 5.65
C VAL A 163 -2.63 10.68 4.65
N LEU A 164 -2.18 10.43 3.42
CA LEU A 164 -2.15 11.46 2.38
C LEU A 164 -3.55 12.01 2.09
N ALA A 165 -4.54 11.14 1.97
CA ALA A 165 -5.92 11.55 1.75
C ALA A 165 -6.41 12.45 2.89
N LEU A 166 -6.18 12.06 4.16
CA LEU A 166 -6.55 12.84 5.33
C LEU A 166 -5.87 14.20 5.37
N VAL A 167 -4.57 14.28 5.07
CA VAL A 167 -3.82 15.54 5.01
C VAL A 167 -4.38 16.47 3.94
N LYS A 168 -4.78 15.93 2.78
CA LYS A 168 -5.36 16.69 1.67
C LYS A 168 -6.80 17.16 1.87
N ILE A 169 -7.49 16.71 2.91
CA ILE A 169 -8.82 17.22 3.27
C ILE A 169 -8.66 18.62 3.86
N LYS A 170 -8.70 19.66 3.03
CA LYS A 170 -8.60 21.07 3.44
C LYS A 170 -9.98 21.72 3.61
N SER A 171 -11.02 21.19 2.96
CA SER A 171 -12.40 21.69 3.02
C SER A 171 -13.41 20.56 2.75
N LYS A 172 -14.69 20.84 3.03
CA LYS A 172 -15.80 19.92 2.70
C LYS A 172 -15.92 19.63 1.20
N ASN A 173 -15.40 20.49 0.35
CA ASN A 173 -15.45 20.34 -1.11
C ASN A 173 -14.44 19.32 -1.64
N ASN A 174 -13.46 18.88 -0.84
CA ASN A 174 -12.49 17.85 -1.21
C ASN A 174 -13.10 16.44 -1.16
N LYS A 175 -14.28 16.26 -1.79
CA LYS A 175 -15.05 15.00 -1.76
C LYS A 175 -14.25 13.76 -2.17
N PHE A 176 -13.34 13.91 -3.15
CA PHE A 176 -12.48 12.82 -3.61
C PHE A 176 -11.56 12.29 -2.49
N TYR A 177 -10.83 13.16 -1.78
CA TYR A 177 -9.94 12.75 -0.70
C TYR A 177 -10.71 12.25 0.52
N ILE A 178 -11.90 12.79 0.78
CA ILE A 178 -12.79 12.32 1.84
C ILE A 178 -13.24 10.88 1.54
N MET A 179 -13.64 10.61 0.30
CA MET A 179 -14.04 9.28 -0.15
C MET A 179 -12.84 8.32 -0.12
N LEU A 180 -11.66 8.75 -0.60
CA LEU A 180 -10.44 7.95 -0.59
C LEU A 180 -10.02 7.56 0.82
N PHE A 181 -10.18 8.46 1.82
CA PHE A 181 -9.94 8.16 3.23
C PHE A 181 -10.90 7.08 3.76
N GLY A 182 -12.16 7.07 3.33
CA GLY A 182 -13.10 5.99 3.65
C GLY A 182 -12.70 4.66 2.99
N ILE A 183 -12.38 4.68 1.69
CA ILE A 183 -11.96 3.49 0.92
C ILE A 183 -10.75 2.81 1.55
N TRP A 184 -9.76 3.59 1.96
CA TRP A 184 -8.55 3.07 2.60
C TRP A 184 -8.86 2.18 3.81
N ILE A 185 -9.78 2.58 4.68
CA ILE A 185 -10.11 1.84 5.91
C ILE A 185 -10.58 0.43 5.58
N GLY A 186 -11.51 0.29 4.64
CA GLY A 186 -12.04 -1.00 4.24
C GLY A 186 -11.01 -1.90 3.53
N LEU A 187 -10.22 -1.32 2.61
CA LEU A 187 -9.18 -2.08 1.92
C LEU A 187 -8.05 -2.51 2.87
N ALA A 188 -7.65 -1.67 3.82
CA ALA A 188 -6.66 -2.01 4.83
C ALA A 188 -7.19 -3.12 5.77
N PHE A 189 -8.48 -3.10 6.11
CA PHE A 189 -9.14 -4.16 6.84
C PHE A 189 -9.10 -5.48 6.06
N MET A 190 -9.33 -5.45 4.74
CA MET A 190 -9.21 -6.64 3.89
C MET A 190 -7.79 -7.20 3.82
N MET A 191 -6.76 -6.40 4.09
CA MET A 191 -5.36 -6.86 4.12
C MET A 191 -4.95 -7.44 5.48
N LYS A 192 -5.19 -6.72 6.58
CA LYS A 192 -4.70 -7.09 7.93
C LYS A 192 -5.76 -6.97 9.02
N THR A 193 -7.04 -7.09 8.68
CA THR A 193 -8.16 -7.11 9.63
C THR A 193 -8.09 -6.00 10.69
N PHE A 194 -8.12 -6.37 11.96
CA PHE A 194 -8.15 -5.44 13.11
C PHE A 194 -6.90 -4.56 13.25
N LEU A 195 -5.80 -4.90 12.56
CA LEU A 195 -4.58 -4.09 12.61
C LEU A 195 -4.80 -2.66 12.06
N VAL A 196 -5.84 -2.44 11.25
CA VAL A 196 -6.22 -1.11 10.74
C VAL A 196 -6.56 -0.12 11.86
N PHE A 197 -6.98 -0.60 13.03
CA PHE A 197 -7.28 0.28 14.16
C PHE A 197 -6.03 0.97 14.70
N LEU A 198 -4.84 0.39 14.57
CA LEU A 198 -3.59 0.95 15.04
C LEU A 198 -3.28 2.32 14.37
N PRO A 199 -3.19 2.43 13.04
CA PRO A 199 -3.03 3.73 12.39
C PRO A 199 -4.25 4.63 12.57
N LEU A 200 -5.48 4.11 12.66
CA LEU A 200 -6.66 4.93 12.96
C LEU A 200 -6.55 5.60 14.33
N PHE A 201 -6.17 4.88 15.38
CA PHE A 201 -5.93 5.45 16.71
C PHE A 201 -4.84 6.52 16.69
N SER A 202 -3.74 6.26 15.96
CA SER A 202 -2.65 7.24 15.81
C SER A 202 -3.11 8.53 15.11
N LEU A 203 -4.10 8.44 14.23
CA LEU A 203 -4.65 9.57 13.48
C LEU A 203 -5.78 10.32 14.22
N ILE A 204 -6.29 9.78 15.35
CA ILE A 204 -7.39 10.37 16.11
C ILE A 204 -7.22 11.87 16.36
N PRO A 205 -6.07 12.37 16.88
CA PRO A 205 -5.93 13.81 17.15
C PRO A 205 -6.14 14.65 15.89
N TYR A 206 -5.59 14.19 14.75
CA TYR A 206 -5.72 14.90 13.49
C TYR A 206 -7.15 14.81 12.89
N ILE A 207 -7.82 13.68 13.08
CA ILE A 207 -9.21 13.47 12.68
C ILE A 207 -10.12 14.43 13.47
N PHE A 208 -9.90 14.59 14.78
CA PHE A 208 -10.69 15.52 15.61
C PHE A 208 -10.55 16.97 15.17
N LEU A 209 -9.34 17.39 14.78
CA LEU A 209 -9.13 18.73 14.21
C LEU A 209 -9.91 18.98 12.93
N LYS A 210 -10.19 17.92 12.16
CA LYS A 210 -10.88 17.97 10.86
C LYS A 210 -12.26 17.29 10.86
N LYS A 211 -12.84 16.96 12.03
CA LYS A 211 -14.02 16.09 12.22
C LYS A 211 -15.22 16.37 11.30
N ASN A 212 -15.35 17.58 10.78
CA ASN A 212 -16.49 17.97 9.92
C ASN A 212 -16.60 17.12 8.63
N PHE A 213 -15.55 16.46 8.17
CA PHE A 213 -15.61 15.60 6.98
C PHE A 213 -16.32 14.26 7.25
N LEU A 214 -16.33 13.79 8.50
CA LEU A 214 -17.00 12.54 8.89
C LEU A 214 -18.52 12.60 8.67
N PHE A 215 -19.11 13.80 8.68
CA PHE A 215 -20.54 14.01 8.41
C PHE A 215 -20.87 14.11 6.91
N ILE A 216 -19.87 14.02 6.02
CA ILE A 216 -20.06 14.13 4.58
C ILE A 216 -20.38 12.76 4.00
N LYS A 217 -21.43 12.67 3.17
CA LYS A 217 -21.85 11.42 2.49
C LYS A 217 -20.70 10.72 1.75
N SER A 218 -19.75 11.48 1.19
CA SER A 218 -18.59 10.92 0.48
C SER A 218 -17.69 10.07 1.37
N PHE A 219 -17.58 10.35 2.68
CA PHE A 219 -16.83 9.49 3.62
C PHE A 219 -17.49 8.13 3.76
N TRP A 220 -18.79 8.11 4.05
CA TRP A 220 -19.55 6.87 4.23
C TRP A 220 -19.65 6.06 2.95
N LEU A 221 -19.82 6.72 1.80
CA LEU A 221 -19.76 6.07 0.50
C LEU A 221 -18.40 5.44 0.26
N GLY A 222 -17.31 6.15 0.56
CA GLY A 222 -15.96 5.63 0.47
C GLY A 222 -15.73 4.42 1.38
N LEU A 223 -16.20 4.50 2.63
CA LEU A 223 -16.12 3.41 3.60
C LEU A 223 -16.86 2.16 3.07
N LEU A 224 -18.07 2.35 2.58
CA LEU A 224 -18.87 1.27 2.00
C LEU A 224 -18.16 0.63 0.80
N ILE A 225 -17.67 1.42 -0.15
CA ILE A 225 -16.90 0.93 -1.32
C ILE A 225 -15.66 0.17 -0.85
N GLY A 226 -14.93 0.68 0.14
CA GLY A 226 -13.73 0.04 0.67
C GLY A 226 -14.00 -1.31 1.32
N PHE A 227 -15.16 -1.48 1.96
CA PHE A 227 -15.56 -2.74 2.59
C PHE A 227 -16.23 -3.73 1.63
N ILE A 228 -16.62 -3.33 0.40
CA ILE A 228 -17.23 -4.25 -0.58
C ILE A 228 -16.42 -5.55 -0.76
N PRO A 229 -15.07 -5.53 -0.97
CA PRO A 229 -14.31 -6.75 -1.15
C PRO A 229 -14.38 -7.68 0.06
N PHE A 230 -14.32 -7.11 1.29
CA PHE A 230 -14.43 -7.87 2.52
C PHE A 230 -15.82 -8.47 2.70
N LEU A 231 -16.87 -7.71 2.48
CA LEU A 231 -18.25 -8.18 2.58
C LEU A 231 -18.53 -9.28 1.54
N PHE A 232 -18.13 -9.05 0.29
CA PHE A 232 -18.26 -10.06 -0.77
C PHE A 232 -17.57 -11.37 -0.39
N TRP A 233 -16.32 -11.28 0.08
CA TRP A 233 -15.59 -12.47 0.55
C TRP A 233 -16.28 -13.15 1.72
N THR A 234 -16.74 -12.40 2.73
CA THR A 234 -17.44 -12.93 3.90
C THR A 234 -18.72 -13.68 3.49
N PHE A 235 -19.53 -13.09 2.60
CA PHE A 235 -20.74 -13.76 2.11
C PHE A 235 -20.44 -15.01 1.28
N SER A 236 -19.36 -15.01 0.53
CA SER A 236 -18.98 -16.14 -0.32
C SER A 236 -18.40 -17.32 0.47
N ILE A 237 -17.70 -17.07 1.59
CA ILE A 237 -17.06 -18.12 2.37
C ILE A 237 -17.97 -18.71 3.46
N ASN A 238 -18.83 -17.90 4.09
CA ASN A 238 -19.66 -18.33 5.20
C ASN A 238 -20.52 -19.59 4.95
N PRO A 239 -21.08 -19.85 3.75
CA PRO A 239 -21.83 -21.09 3.47
C PRO A 239 -21.03 -22.38 3.63
N TYR A 240 -19.70 -22.30 3.62
CA TYR A 240 -18.78 -23.44 3.76
C TYR A 240 -18.25 -23.63 5.16
N LEU A 241 -18.71 -22.81 6.13
CA LEU A 241 -18.19 -22.78 7.51
C LEU A 241 -19.28 -23.10 8.52
N ASP A 242 -18.92 -23.77 9.59
CA ASP A 242 -19.82 -24.03 10.74
C ASP A 242 -20.14 -22.74 11.51
N LYS A 243 -19.21 -21.79 11.53
CA LYS A 243 -19.35 -20.48 12.18
C LYS A 243 -19.03 -19.37 11.21
N ASN A 244 -19.53 -18.15 11.47
CA ASN A 244 -19.18 -16.99 10.67
C ASN A 244 -17.67 -16.75 10.65
N ILE A 245 -17.10 -16.44 9.49
CA ILE A 245 -15.65 -16.16 9.32
C ILE A 245 -15.12 -15.11 10.31
N ILE A 246 -15.95 -14.14 10.68
CA ILE A 246 -15.59 -13.11 11.67
C ILE A 246 -15.23 -13.73 13.02
N PHE A 247 -15.89 -14.81 13.43
CA PHE A 247 -15.57 -15.52 14.65
C PHE A 247 -14.13 -16.06 14.63
N TYR A 248 -13.72 -16.70 13.53
CA TYR A 248 -12.37 -17.22 13.36
C TYR A 248 -11.31 -16.12 13.35
N LEU A 249 -11.60 -14.99 12.70
CA LEU A 249 -10.69 -13.82 12.69
C LEU A 249 -10.51 -13.21 14.09
N VAL A 250 -11.59 -13.13 14.88
CA VAL A 250 -11.53 -12.63 16.25
C VAL A 250 -10.79 -13.61 17.17
N GLU A 251 -11.02 -14.90 17.02
CA GLU A 251 -10.34 -15.95 17.78
C GLU A 251 -8.83 -15.91 17.53
N LYS A 252 -8.41 -15.77 16.26
CA LYS A 252 -7.01 -15.59 15.90
C LYS A 252 -6.40 -14.32 16.53
N PHE A 253 -7.14 -13.22 16.52
CA PHE A 253 -6.69 -11.98 17.16
C PHE A 253 -6.48 -12.15 18.67
N LYS A 254 -7.41 -12.81 19.37
CA LYS A 254 -7.30 -13.14 20.81
C LYS A 254 -6.08 -14.03 21.08
N PHE A 255 -5.87 -15.08 20.27
CA PHE A 255 -4.72 -15.96 20.40
C PHE A 255 -3.38 -15.21 20.26
N LEU A 256 -3.26 -14.30 19.30
CA LEU A 256 -2.06 -13.49 19.12
C LEU A 256 -1.83 -12.53 20.28
N SER A 257 -2.89 -11.97 20.87
CA SER A 257 -2.77 -11.08 22.03
C SER A 257 -2.39 -11.83 23.30
N SER A 258 -2.84 -13.08 23.49
CA SER A 258 -2.53 -13.89 24.67
C SER A 258 -1.12 -14.50 24.69
N LYS A 259 -0.45 -14.63 23.55
CA LYS A 259 0.93 -15.11 23.48
C LYS A 259 1.99 -14.06 23.85
N ASN A 260 1.61 -12.80 23.94
CA ASN A 260 2.48 -11.67 24.27
C ASN A 260 2.36 -11.24 25.74
N THR A 261 1.62 -11.97 26.56
CA THR A 261 1.55 -11.87 28.02
C THR A 261 2.18 -13.09 28.65
#